data_df2c7412da169e929022a91cfa13fafa
#
_entry.id   df2c7412da169e929022a91cfa13fafa
#
_cell.length_a   1.000
_cell.length_b   1.000
_cell.length_c   1.000
_cell.angle_alpha   90.00
_cell.angle_beta   90.00
_cell.angle_gamma   90.00
#
_symmetry.space_group_name_H-M   'P 1'
#
loop_
_entity.id
_entity.type
_entity.pdbx_description
1 polymer ?
#
loop_
_entity_poly.entity_id
_entity_poly.type
_entity_poly.pdbx_seq_one_letter_code
_entity_poly.pdbx_strand_id
1 'polypeptide(L)'
;AMQRLLEEARQAFDYVVVDLAPVGPVVDAKAFEPLVDGFLFVVEWGRTPSNLVRDLLAAEHRIEAKTLGVILNKTDMAALARYSDAGAAEKYRDLYDKYYTDDMEAAARRR
;
A
#
# COMPACT_ATOMS: atom_id res chain seq x y z
N ALA A 1 -6.89 -25.02 3.27
CA ALA A 1 -6.74 -24.40 4.59
C ALA A 1 -6.84 -22.87 4.53
N MET A 2 -6.05 -22.20 3.70
CA MET A 2 -6.05 -20.72 3.59
C MET A 2 -7.39 -20.17 3.07
N GLN A 3 -7.97 -20.78 2.05
CA GLN A 3 -9.26 -20.36 1.49
C GLN A 3 -10.36 -20.38 2.55
N ARG A 4 -10.45 -21.44 3.35
CA ARG A 4 -11.43 -21.54 4.43
C ARG A 4 -11.24 -20.46 5.49
N LEU A 5 -9.99 -20.20 5.88
CA LEU A 5 -9.66 -19.14 6.83
C LEU A 5 -10.12 -17.76 6.31
N LEU A 6 -9.88 -17.46 5.04
CA LEU A 6 -10.32 -16.21 4.43
C LEU A 6 -11.85 -16.10 4.35
N GLU A 7 -12.54 -17.20 4.05
CA GLU A 7 -14.00 -17.24 4.04
C GLU A 7 -14.59 -16.98 5.43
N GLU A 8 -14.03 -17.59 6.47
CA GLU A 8 -14.43 -17.35 7.86
C GLU A 8 -14.13 -15.89 8.29
N ALA A 9 -12.98 -15.35 7.92
CA ALA A 9 -12.61 -13.97 8.21
C ALA A 9 -13.54 -12.96 7.51
N ARG A 10 -13.94 -13.20 6.27
CA ARG A 10 -14.88 -12.36 5.53
C ARG A 10 -16.27 -12.27 6.18
N GLN A 11 -16.67 -13.32 6.88
CA GLN A 11 -17.96 -13.30 7.61
C GLN A 11 -17.86 -12.54 8.93
N ALA A 12 -16.68 -12.45 9.50
CA ALA A 12 -16.47 -11.85 10.83
C ALA A 12 -16.02 -10.38 10.77
N PHE A 13 -15.41 -9.95 9.67
CA PHE A 13 -14.76 -8.63 9.55
C PHE A 13 -15.19 -7.90 8.27
N ASP A 14 -15.28 -6.58 8.36
CA ASP A 14 -15.56 -5.72 7.20
C ASP A 14 -14.38 -5.67 6.23
N TYR A 15 -13.16 -5.73 6.76
CA TYR A 15 -11.91 -5.73 5.99
C TYR A 15 -11.00 -6.84 6.47
N VAL A 16 -10.40 -7.54 5.53
CA VAL A 16 -9.35 -8.55 5.77
C VAL A 16 -8.12 -8.15 4.99
N VAL A 17 -7.05 -7.84 5.69
CA VAL A 17 -5.76 -7.48 5.09
C VAL A 17 -4.79 -8.64 5.25
N VAL A 18 -4.24 -9.10 4.15
CA VAL A 18 -3.21 -10.16 4.13
C VAL A 18 -1.87 -9.54 3.81
N ASP A 19 -0.93 -9.64 4.72
CA ASP A 19 0.46 -9.23 4.49
C ASP A 19 1.19 -10.37 3.78
N LEU A 20 1.63 -10.11 2.55
CA LEU A 20 2.35 -11.07 1.72
C LEU A 20 3.85 -10.76 1.74
N ALA A 21 4.65 -11.81 1.57
CA ALA A 21 6.09 -11.67 1.41
C ALA A 21 6.45 -10.73 0.25
N PRO A 22 7.61 -10.07 0.31
CA PRO A 22 8.08 -9.20 -0.77
C PRO A 22 8.05 -9.89 -2.13
N VAL A 23 7.56 -9.18 -3.13
CA VAL A 23 7.40 -9.68 -4.50
C VAL A 23 8.76 -9.75 -5.18
N GLY A 24 9.52 -10.67 -4.80
CA GLY A 24 10.77 -11.02 -5.48
C GLY A 24 10.54 -12.15 -6.42
N PRO A 25 10.09 -13.30 -6.27
CA PRO A 25 9.28 -14.05 -7.22
C PRO A 25 7.81 -14.08 -6.77
N VAL A 26 6.96 -13.65 -7.64
CA VAL A 26 5.51 -13.40 -7.53
C VAL A 26 4.63 -14.62 -7.15
N VAL A 27 5.22 -15.67 -6.62
CA VAL A 27 4.51 -16.96 -6.40
C VAL A 27 3.35 -16.80 -5.41
N ASP A 28 3.58 -16.08 -4.31
CA ASP A 28 2.56 -15.91 -3.28
C ASP A 28 1.40 -15.03 -3.75
N ALA A 29 1.70 -13.92 -4.44
CA ALA A 29 0.69 -13.05 -4.98
C ALA A 29 -0.19 -13.76 -6.02
N LYS A 30 0.38 -14.62 -6.87
CA LYS A 30 -0.38 -15.45 -7.82
C LYS A 30 -1.31 -16.44 -7.13
N ALA A 31 -0.85 -17.06 -6.04
CA ALA A 31 -1.67 -17.98 -5.27
C ALA A 31 -2.85 -17.27 -4.57
N PHE A 32 -2.66 -16.02 -4.16
CA PHE A 32 -3.70 -15.22 -3.53
C PHE A 32 -4.63 -14.50 -4.51
N GLU A 33 -4.23 -14.34 -5.77
CA GLU A 33 -5.03 -13.61 -6.77
C GLU A 33 -6.50 -14.05 -6.82
N PRO A 34 -6.85 -15.33 -6.90
CA PRO A 34 -8.25 -15.74 -6.92
C PRO A 34 -8.97 -15.58 -5.57
N LEU A 35 -8.25 -15.35 -4.50
CA LEU A 35 -8.79 -15.32 -3.13
C LEU A 35 -9.00 -13.89 -2.59
N VAL A 36 -8.50 -12.88 -3.27
CA VAL A 36 -8.56 -11.48 -2.82
C VAL A 36 -9.34 -10.61 -3.78
N ASP A 37 -9.90 -9.52 -3.26
CA ASP A 37 -10.66 -8.55 -4.04
C ASP A 37 -9.76 -7.52 -4.71
N GLY A 38 -8.59 -7.27 -4.14
CA GLY A 38 -7.62 -6.32 -4.68
C GLY A 38 -6.24 -6.44 -4.06
N PHE A 39 -5.27 -5.82 -4.70
CA PHE A 39 -3.89 -5.70 -4.25
C PHE A 39 -3.51 -4.25 -4.02
N LEU A 40 -2.78 -4.01 -2.95
CA LEU A 40 -2.04 -2.77 -2.73
C LEU A 40 -0.55 -3.10 -2.74
N PHE A 41 0.19 -2.45 -3.62
CA PHE A 41 1.65 -2.58 -3.66
C PHE A 41 2.28 -1.54 -2.75
N VAL A 42 3.13 -2.01 -1.84
CA VAL A 42 3.92 -1.13 -0.98
C VAL A 42 5.35 -1.15 -1.48
N VAL A 43 5.85 -0.01 -1.91
CA VAL A 43 7.20 0.15 -2.42
C VAL A 43 7.99 1.15 -1.58
N GLU A 44 9.26 0.89 -1.37
CA GLU A 44 10.13 1.80 -0.63
C GLU A 44 10.61 2.93 -1.55
N TRP A 45 10.22 4.16 -1.18
CA TRP A 45 10.63 5.34 -1.92
C TRP A 45 12.16 5.51 -1.92
N GLY A 46 12.71 5.84 -3.09
CA GLY A 46 14.16 6.03 -3.27
C GLY A 46 14.98 4.73 -3.33
N ARG A 47 14.37 3.56 -3.11
CA ARG A 47 15.05 2.26 -3.18
C ARG A 47 14.48 1.34 -4.25
N THR A 48 13.16 1.32 -4.41
CA THR A 48 12.52 0.46 -5.41
C THR A 48 12.46 1.19 -6.75
N PRO A 49 13.13 0.69 -7.79
CA PRO A 49 13.07 1.30 -9.11
C PRO A 49 11.63 1.26 -9.68
N SER A 50 11.17 2.37 -10.24
CA SER A 50 9.81 2.45 -10.80
C SER A 50 9.58 1.51 -12.00
N ASN A 51 10.62 1.27 -12.79
CA ASN A 51 10.56 0.31 -13.89
C ASN A 51 10.32 -1.12 -13.39
N LEU A 52 10.92 -1.51 -12.26
CA LEU A 52 10.72 -2.84 -11.67
C LEU A 52 9.24 -3.09 -11.34
N VAL A 53 8.59 -2.13 -10.70
CA VAL A 53 7.16 -2.23 -10.36
C VAL A 53 6.30 -2.31 -11.62
N ARG A 54 6.59 -1.47 -12.60
CA ARG A 54 5.89 -1.47 -13.89
C ARG A 54 6.04 -2.79 -14.63
N ASP A 55 7.25 -3.33 -14.70
CA ASP A 55 7.55 -4.58 -15.41
C ASP A 55 6.90 -5.78 -14.71
N LEU A 56 6.88 -5.80 -13.38
CA LEU A 56 6.19 -6.82 -12.60
C LEU A 56 4.67 -6.81 -12.85
N LEU A 57 4.04 -5.65 -12.83
CA LEU A 57 2.62 -5.52 -13.10
C LEU A 57 2.28 -5.88 -14.55
N ALA A 58 3.09 -5.44 -15.51
CA ALA A 58 2.90 -5.76 -16.92
C ALA A 58 3.03 -7.26 -17.23
N ALA A 59 3.86 -7.97 -16.47
CA ALA A 59 4.03 -9.42 -16.61
C ALA A 59 2.84 -10.22 -16.02
N GLU A 60 2.07 -9.63 -15.12
CA GLU A 60 1.03 -10.31 -14.34
C GLU A 60 -0.34 -9.63 -14.50
N HIS A 61 -0.96 -9.77 -15.65
CA HIS A 61 -2.21 -9.10 -16.01
C HIS A 61 -3.37 -9.31 -15.02
N ARG A 62 -3.46 -10.46 -14.37
CA ARG A 62 -4.51 -10.73 -13.39
C ARG A 62 -4.30 -9.94 -12.10
N ILE A 63 -3.05 -9.80 -11.67
CA ILE A 63 -2.67 -9.00 -10.50
C ILE A 63 -2.84 -7.53 -10.84
N GLU A 64 -2.37 -7.11 -12.01
CA GLU A 64 -2.56 -5.74 -12.50
C GLU A 64 -4.03 -5.32 -12.51
N ALA A 65 -4.90 -6.17 -13.03
CA ALA A 65 -6.35 -5.92 -13.09
C ALA A 65 -7.00 -5.74 -11.72
N LYS A 66 -6.44 -6.35 -10.67
CA LYS A 66 -6.90 -6.22 -9.28
C LYS A 66 -6.10 -5.22 -8.46
N THR A 67 -5.10 -4.58 -9.03
CA THR A 67 -4.28 -3.60 -8.33
C THR A 67 -5.05 -2.30 -8.12
N LEU A 68 -5.28 -1.97 -6.86
CA LEU A 68 -5.97 -0.75 -6.42
C LEU A 68 -5.05 0.47 -6.46
N GLY A 69 -3.76 0.25 -6.24
CA GLY A 69 -2.77 1.31 -6.26
C GLY A 69 -1.41 0.87 -5.72
N VAL A 70 -0.50 1.83 -5.73
CA VAL A 70 0.86 1.68 -5.19
C VAL A 70 1.05 2.68 -4.06
N ILE A 71 1.51 2.21 -2.92
CA ILE A 71 1.81 3.02 -1.74
C ILE A 71 3.31 3.25 -1.69
N LEU A 72 3.72 4.51 -1.67
CA LEU A 72 5.12 4.88 -1.43
C LEU A 72 5.38 4.93 0.07
N ASN A 73 6.18 3.99 0.55
CA ASN A 73 6.56 3.89 1.95
C ASN A 73 7.92 4.54 2.21
N LYS A 74 8.14 4.99 3.42
CA LYS A 74 9.38 5.67 3.86
C LYS A 74 9.72 6.91 3.02
N THR A 75 8.73 7.64 2.62
CA THR A 75 8.88 8.82 1.77
C THR A 75 9.51 9.96 2.56
N ASP A 76 10.60 10.53 2.05
CA ASP A 76 11.13 11.80 2.54
C ASP A 76 10.31 12.95 1.94
N MET A 77 9.45 13.54 2.75
CA MET A 77 8.55 14.60 2.31
C MET A 77 9.30 15.86 1.87
N ALA A 78 10.45 16.16 2.47
CA ALA A 78 11.27 17.31 2.09
C ALA A 78 11.94 17.09 0.72
N ALA A 79 12.38 15.87 0.45
CA ALA A 79 12.95 15.51 -0.85
C ALA A 79 11.84 15.37 -1.93
N LEU A 80 10.66 14.88 -1.58
CA LEU A 80 9.52 14.77 -2.50
C LEU A 80 9.10 16.15 -3.03
N ALA A 81 9.19 17.18 -2.22
CA ALA A 81 8.91 18.56 -2.62
C ALA A 81 9.79 19.06 -3.79
N ARG A 82 10.96 18.46 -4.01
CA ARG A 82 11.85 18.78 -5.13
C ARG A 82 11.39 18.15 -6.46
N TYR A 83 10.55 17.10 -6.39
CA TYR A 83 10.10 16.32 -7.56
C TYR A 83 8.66 16.62 -7.96
N SER A 84 7.91 17.33 -7.14
CA SER A 84 6.53 17.70 -7.43
C SER A 84 6.43 19.20 -7.74
N ASP A 85 5.54 19.56 -8.66
CA ASP A 85 5.13 20.94 -8.84
C ASP A 85 4.72 21.51 -7.48
N ALA A 86 5.22 22.72 -7.18
CA ALA A 86 5.24 23.34 -5.85
C ALA A 86 3.90 23.35 -5.08
N GLY A 87 2.77 23.15 -5.74
CA GLY A 87 1.45 23.13 -5.10
C GLY A 87 0.99 21.77 -4.56
N ALA A 88 1.48 20.65 -5.12
CA ALA A 88 1.05 19.32 -4.70
C ALA A 88 1.76 18.88 -3.41
N ALA A 89 3.06 19.17 -3.29
CA ALA A 89 3.84 18.79 -2.11
C ALA A 89 3.38 19.53 -0.85
N GLU A 90 2.96 20.79 -0.99
CA GLU A 90 2.47 21.59 0.12
C GLU A 90 1.13 21.05 0.65
N LYS A 91 0.20 20.68 -0.24
CA LYS A 91 -1.06 20.02 0.12
C LYS A 91 -0.87 18.69 0.83
N TYR A 92 0.07 17.87 0.39
CA TYR A 92 0.35 16.59 1.05
C TYR A 92 1.02 16.77 2.40
N ARG A 93 1.89 17.77 2.55
CA ARG A 93 2.50 18.11 3.84
C ARG A 93 1.45 18.57 4.85
N ASP A 94 0.56 19.47 4.46
CA ASP A 94 -0.51 19.98 5.33
C ASP A 94 -1.49 18.89 5.75
N LEU A 95 -1.83 17.96 4.83
CA LEU A 95 -2.65 16.80 5.14
C LEU A 95 -1.94 15.87 6.12
N TYR A 96 -0.66 15.60 5.91
CA TYR A 96 0.14 14.72 6.76
C TYR A 96 0.29 15.29 8.17
N ASP A 97 0.65 16.56 8.29
CA ASP A 97 0.78 17.23 9.57
C ASP A 97 -0.55 17.25 10.34
N LYS A 98 -1.67 17.45 9.66
CA LYS A 98 -3.01 17.40 10.26
C LYS A 98 -3.35 16.02 10.81
N TYR A 99 -3.10 14.94 10.05
CA TYR A 99 -3.36 13.56 10.51
C TYR A 99 -2.52 13.19 11.73
N TYR A 100 -1.23 13.54 11.75
CA TYR A 100 -0.36 13.22 12.88
C TYR A 100 -0.64 14.06 14.12
N THR A 101 -1.05 15.29 13.96
CA THR A 101 -1.43 16.16 15.08
C THR A 101 -2.73 15.67 15.73
N ASP A 102 -3.73 15.34 14.94
CA ASP A 102 -5.01 14.83 15.42
C ASP A 102 -4.86 13.47 16.14
N ASP A 103 -4.03 12.57 15.61
CA ASP A 103 -3.76 11.27 16.24
C ASP A 103 -2.97 11.39 17.55
N MET A 104 -2.02 12.31 17.64
CA MET A 104 -1.27 12.56 18.87
C MET A 104 -2.16 13.19 19.95
N GLU A 105 -3.04 14.12 19.59
CA GLU A 105 -4.01 14.69 20.53
C GLU A 105 -5.06 13.67 21.00
N ALA A 106 -5.53 12.79 20.10
CA ALA A 106 -6.45 11.73 20.44
C ALA A 106 -5.80 10.68 21.37
N ALA A 107 -4.53 10.36 21.16
CA ALA A 107 -3.76 9.47 22.03
C ALA A 107 -3.49 10.09 23.41
N ALA A 108 -3.23 11.39 23.48
CA ALA A 108 -3.02 12.12 24.73
C ALA A 108 -4.30 12.21 25.58
N ARG A 109 -5.48 12.29 24.96
CA ARG A 109 -6.79 12.33 25.66
C ARG A 109 -7.23 10.96 26.20
N ARG A 110 -6.63 9.87 25.74
CA ARG A 110 -6.91 8.49 26.23
C ARG A 110 -6.00 8.05 27.40
N ARG A 111 -5.08 8.88 27.79
CA ARG A 111 -4.25 8.68 29.01
C ARG A 111 -4.78 9.49 30.16
#